data_30f741b400874baf7f0914000aeaf476
#
_entry.id   30f741b400874baf7f0914000aeaf476
#
_cell.length_a   1.000
_cell.length_b   1.000
_cell.length_c   1.000
_cell.angle_alpha   90.00
_cell.angle_beta   90.00
_cell.angle_gamma   90.00
#
_symmetry.space_group_name_H-M   'P 1'
#
loop_
_entity.id
_entity.type
_entity.pdbx_description
1 polymer ?
#
loop_
_entity_poly.entity_id
_entity_poly.type
_entity_poly.pdbx_seq_one_letter_code
_entity_poly.pdbx_strand_id
1 'polypeptide(L)'
;ETMARYFRFPEGAENMLWVSQIQQAIAIKTAVEGWRRLRPRCMGTLFWQLNDNWPVASWSAIEYGGKWKHLQYHAKRFFQNVAVVTVPAEGDAGNIEVWALNDEGVAVDARVAVRTMDFQGACLGTLELPAALPPRSATRLAVYALDRFGTEKERVGRFLSLTLDAAVEGKPVTFANEWLFNAYKACPLADADVRWTARNDNGVWTVSLT
;
A
#
# COMPACT_ATOMS: atom_id res chain seq x y z
N GLU A 1 -17.16 4.82 14.89
CA GLU A 1 -17.99 3.88 14.10
C GLU A 1 -17.22 3.33 12.90
N THR A 2 -16.63 4.16 12.03
CA THR A 2 -15.91 3.72 10.82
C THR A 2 -14.68 2.87 11.17
N MET A 3 -13.91 3.25 12.18
CA MET A 3 -12.73 2.52 12.62
C MET A 3 -13.05 1.09 13.04
N ALA A 4 -14.15 0.87 13.78
CA ALA A 4 -14.56 -0.45 14.23
C ALA A 4 -15.03 -1.40 13.10
N ARG A 5 -15.22 -0.89 11.87
CA ARG A 5 -15.49 -1.74 10.70
C ARG A 5 -14.23 -2.49 10.27
N TYR A 6 -13.06 -1.87 10.38
CA TYR A 6 -11.81 -2.38 9.84
C TYR A 6 -10.83 -2.86 10.90
N PHE A 7 -10.87 -2.29 12.10
CA PHE A 7 -9.93 -2.57 13.20
C PHE A 7 -10.66 -3.06 14.45
N ARG A 8 -9.93 -3.79 15.30
CA ARG A 8 -10.36 -4.05 16.67
C ARG A 8 -10.41 -2.70 17.40
N PHE A 9 -11.31 -2.58 18.38
CA PHE A 9 -11.41 -1.34 19.16
C PHE A 9 -10.13 -1.19 19.99
N PRO A 10 -9.36 -0.10 19.83
CA PRO A 10 -8.10 0.05 20.55
C PRO A 10 -8.33 0.40 22.01
N GLU A 11 -7.50 -0.12 22.88
CA GLU A 11 -7.48 0.21 24.30
C GLU A 11 -6.54 1.40 24.54
N GLY A 12 -7.03 2.40 25.30
CA GLY A 12 -6.27 3.60 25.63
C GLY A 12 -6.24 4.68 24.54
N ALA A 13 -5.94 5.89 24.94
CA ALA A 13 -5.97 7.07 24.06
C ALA A 13 -4.87 7.04 22.98
N GLU A 14 -3.68 6.57 23.34
CA GLU A 14 -2.55 6.49 22.42
C GLU A 14 -2.82 5.52 21.26
N ASN A 15 -3.28 4.31 21.58
CA ASN A 15 -3.66 3.33 20.57
C ASN A 15 -4.82 3.82 19.70
N MET A 16 -5.77 4.57 20.29
CA MET A 16 -6.83 5.20 19.51
C MET A 16 -6.30 6.19 18.50
N LEU A 17 -5.32 7.03 18.88
CA LEU A 17 -4.67 7.98 17.96
C LEU A 17 -3.90 7.24 16.86
N TRP A 18 -3.15 6.21 17.19
CA TRP A 18 -2.42 5.39 16.24
C TRP A 18 -3.36 4.75 15.20
N VAL A 19 -4.36 4.02 15.66
CA VAL A 19 -5.29 3.32 14.77
C VAL A 19 -6.10 4.31 13.92
N SER A 20 -6.46 5.48 14.44
CA SER A 20 -7.16 6.51 13.65
C SER A 20 -6.30 7.05 12.51
N GLN A 21 -5.00 7.27 12.74
CA GLN A 21 -4.06 7.69 11.70
C GLN A 21 -3.84 6.59 10.64
N ILE A 22 -3.70 5.33 11.07
CA ILE A 22 -3.57 4.19 10.16
C ILE A 22 -4.82 4.08 9.29
N GLN A 23 -6.01 4.18 9.88
CA GLN A 23 -7.27 4.14 9.14
C GLN A 23 -7.36 5.24 8.09
N GLN A 24 -7.00 6.48 8.43
CA GLN A 24 -6.97 7.59 7.49
C GLN A 24 -6.02 7.28 6.32
N ALA A 25 -4.82 6.82 6.63
CA ALA A 25 -3.81 6.53 5.63
C ALA A 25 -4.27 5.43 4.64
N ILE A 26 -4.87 4.35 5.17
CA ILE A 26 -5.38 3.23 4.35
C ILE A 26 -6.59 3.67 3.51
N ALA A 27 -7.51 4.46 4.06
CA ALA A 27 -8.66 4.94 3.32
C ALA A 27 -8.25 5.82 2.13
N ILE A 28 -7.32 6.75 2.35
CA ILE A 28 -6.80 7.61 1.28
C ILE A 28 -5.95 6.82 0.28
N LYS A 29 -5.08 5.89 0.74
CA LYS A 29 -4.35 4.97 -0.13
C LYS A 29 -5.31 4.24 -1.07
N THR A 30 -6.35 3.61 -0.53
CA THR A 30 -7.33 2.85 -1.32
C THR A 30 -8.01 3.72 -2.38
N ALA A 31 -8.41 4.94 -2.01
CA ALA A 31 -9.01 5.87 -2.95
C ALA A 31 -8.04 6.30 -4.06
N VAL A 32 -6.83 6.74 -3.69
CA VAL A 32 -5.83 7.23 -4.65
C VAL A 32 -5.39 6.14 -5.61
N GLU A 33 -5.10 4.93 -5.12
CA GLU A 33 -4.74 3.79 -5.96
C GLU A 33 -5.88 3.40 -6.91
N GLY A 34 -7.12 3.39 -6.41
CA GLY A 34 -8.30 3.15 -7.22
C GLY A 34 -8.50 4.21 -8.31
N TRP A 35 -8.25 5.49 -8.03
CA TRP A 35 -8.39 6.56 -9.02
C TRP A 35 -7.24 6.58 -10.04
N ARG A 36 -6.01 6.35 -9.62
CA ARG A 36 -4.85 6.32 -10.51
C ARG A 36 -4.99 5.28 -11.62
N ARG A 37 -5.61 4.12 -11.34
CA ARG A 37 -5.88 3.10 -12.36
C ARG A 37 -6.87 3.55 -13.44
N LEU A 38 -7.67 4.58 -13.17
CA LEU A 38 -8.71 5.06 -14.09
C LEU A 38 -8.19 6.00 -15.20
N ARG A 39 -6.87 6.14 -15.37
CA ARG A 39 -6.33 6.88 -16.50
C ARG A 39 -6.87 6.36 -17.85
N PRO A 40 -7.16 7.25 -18.80
CA PRO A 40 -7.05 8.73 -18.77
C PRO A 40 -8.25 9.44 -18.15
N ARG A 41 -9.28 8.73 -17.67
CA ARG A 41 -10.49 9.32 -17.11
C ARG A 41 -10.21 10.14 -15.84
N CYS A 42 -9.32 9.65 -14.97
CA CYS A 42 -8.86 10.36 -13.79
C CYS A 42 -7.36 10.65 -13.92
N MET A 43 -7.02 11.93 -14.07
CA MET A 43 -5.64 12.37 -14.35
C MET A 43 -4.90 12.92 -13.13
N GLY A 44 -5.56 13.00 -11.98
CA GLY A 44 -4.94 13.47 -10.75
C GLY A 44 -5.85 13.31 -9.55
N THR A 45 -5.26 13.36 -8.36
CA THR A 45 -5.95 13.27 -7.09
C THR A 45 -5.38 14.30 -6.12
N LEU A 46 -6.22 14.81 -5.25
CA LEU A 46 -5.83 15.72 -4.17
C LEU A 46 -6.35 15.16 -2.86
N PHE A 47 -5.60 15.35 -1.80
CA PHE A 47 -6.10 15.09 -0.45
C PHE A 47 -5.94 16.34 0.42
N TRP A 48 -6.84 16.52 1.35
CA TRP A 48 -6.83 17.59 2.31
C TRP A 48 -6.44 17.04 3.68
N GLN A 49 -5.35 17.53 4.26
CA GLN A 49 -4.40 18.51 3.75
C GLN A 49 -2.97 18.06 4.04
N LEU A 50 -1.98 18.74 3.46
CA LEU A 50 -0.57 18.38 3.61
C LEU A 50 -0.10 18.57 5.06
N ASN A 51 -0.25 19.78 5.63
CA ASN A 51 0.30 20.09 6.94
C ASN A 51 -0.63 20.97 7.80
N ASP A 52 -0.43 20.91 9.10
CA ASP A 52 -1.04 21.81 10.06
C ASP A 52 -0.30 23.15 10.11
N ASN A 53 -1.03 24.23 10.36
CA ASN A 53 -0.51 25.57 10.57
C ASN A 53 -0.58 26.04 12.04
N TRP A 54 -1.04 25.17 12.93
CA TRP A 54 -1.09 25.34 14.38
C TRP A 54 -1.21 23.96 15.06
N PRO A 55 -0.84 23.83 16.37
CA PRO A 55 -0.91 22.54 17.08
C PRO A 55 -2.36 22.09 17.27
N VAL A 56 -2.77 21.06 16.57
CA VAL A 56 -4.16 20.56 16.57
C VAL A 56 -4.22 19.09 16.17
N ALA A 57 -5.25 18.37 16.64
CA ALA A 57 -5.63 17.09 16.08
C ALA A 57 -6.45 17.32 14.81
N SER A 58 -5.93 16.91 13.67
CA SER A 58 -6.52 17.19 12.35
C SER A 58 -6.30 16.06 11.34
N TRP A 59 -6.87 16.25 10.17
CA TRP A 59 -6.69 15.41 8.98
C TRP A 59 -5.39 15.62 8.21
N SER A 60 -4.51 16.53 8.62
CA SER A 60 -3.24 16.78 7.93
C SER A 60 -2.33 15.55 7.89
N ALA A 61 -1.47 15.47 6.88
CA ALA A 61 -0.47 14.41 6.74
C ALA A 61 0.81 14.70 7.55
N ILE A 62 1.09 15.98 7.81
CA ILE A 62 2.24 16.45 8.57
C ILE A 62 1.74 17.32 9.72
N GLU A 63 2.17 17.04 10.94
CA GLU A 63 1.81 17.84 12.11
C GLU A 63 2.51 19.22 12.12
N TYR A 64 2.05 20.12 12.96
CA TYR A 64 2.60 21.49 13.12
C TYR A 64 4.11 21.51 13.39
N GLY A 65 4.64 20.56 14.16
CA GLY A 65 6.07 20.42 14.45
C GLY A 65 6.89 19.80 13.32
N GLY A 66 6.27 19.43 12.20
CA GLY A 66 6.93 18.89 11.01
C GLY A 66 7.08 17.36 11.00
N LYS A 67 6.61 16.63 12.02
CA LYS A 67 6.64 15.16 12.01
C LYS A 67 5.57 14.61 11.07
N TRP A 68 5.93 13.54 10.37
CA TRP A 68 5.02 12.86 9.49
C TRP A 68 4.03 11.99 10.26
N LYS A 69 2.76 12.14 9.97
CA LYS A 69 1.70 11.20 10.36
C LYS A 69 1.69 10.01 9.40
N HIS A 70 0.98 8.93 9.72
CA HIS A 70 0.89 7.73 8.88
C HIS A 70 0.51 8.04 7.42
N LEU A 71 -0.40 8.99 7.20
CA LEU A 71 -0.82 9.40 5.87
C LEU A 71 0.36 9.85 4.99
N GLN A 72 1.34 10.60 5.54
CA GLN A 72 2.48 11.11 4.74
C GLN A 72 3.40 9.97 4.26
N TYR A 73 3.62 8.93 5.10
CA TYR A 73 4.38 7.76 4.68
C TYR A 73 3.67 6.98 3.57
N HIS A 74 2.35 6.86 3.66
CA HIS A 74 1.54 6.24 2.60
C HIS A 74 1.52 7.10 1.34
N ALA A 75 1.42 8.44 1.46
CA ALA A 75 1.45 9.37 0.33
C ALA A 75 2.76 9.29 -0.45
N LYS A 76 3.89 9.21 0.24
CA LYS A 76 5.20 8.96 -0.39
C LYS A 76 5.18 7.71 -1.26
N ARG A 77 4.44 6.67 -0.87
CA ARG A 77 4.34 5.40 -1.60
C ARG A 77 3.29 5.46 -2.72
N PHE A 78 2.05 5.81 -2.42
CA PHE A 78 0.99 5.78 -3.43
C PHE A 78 1.10 6.87 -4.50
N PHE A 79 2.00 7.86 -4.35
CA PHE A 79 2.36 8.83 -5.38
C PHE A 79 3.68 8.52 -6.11
N GLN A 80 4.28 7.36 -5.90
CA GLN A 80 5.43 6.97 -6.74
C GLN A 80 5.01 6.87 -8.21
N ASN A 81 5.88 7.32 -9.10
CA ASN A 81 5.58 7.40 -10.53
C ASN A 81 5.34 6.03 -11.16
N VAL A 82 6.08 5.01 -10.74
CA VAL A 82 5.86 3.62 -11.18
C VAL A 82 5.39 2.81 -9.98
N ALA A 83 4.25 2.15 -10.11
CA ALA A 83 3.60 1.45 -9.00
C ALA A 83 2.80 0.23 -9.48
N VAL A 84 2.54 -0.71 -8.57
CA VAL A 84 1.60 -1.81 -8.75
C VAL A 84 0.48 -1.72 -7.72
N VAL A 85 -0.75 -1.90 -8.14
CA VAL A 85 -1.93 -1.82 -7.27
C VAL A 85 -2.88 -2.99 -7.54
N THR A 86 -3.59 -3.39 -6.51
CA THR A 86 -4.66 -4.39 -6.60
C THR A 86 -5.97 -3.77 -6.14
N VAL A 87 -7.02 -3.98 -6.90
CA VAL A 87 -8.36 -3.50 -6.60
C VAL A 87 -9.39 -4.62 -6.82
N PRO A 88 -10.54 -4.59 -6.14
CA PRO A 88 -11.67 -5.44 -6.51
C PRO A 88 -12.08 -5.17 -7.95
N ALA A 89 -12.46 -6.20 -8.71
CA ALA A 89 -12.96 -6.02 -10.05
C ALA A 89 -14.32 -5.32 -10.02
N GLU A 90 -14.53 -4.38 -10.94
CA GLU A 90 -15.75 -3.60 -10.99
C GLU A 90 -16.93 -4.49 -11.40
N GLY A 91 -17.99 -4.49 -10.57
CA GLY A 91 -19.19 -5.30 -10.80
C GLY A 91 -19.02 -6.82 -10.51
N ASP A 92 -17.86 -7.24 -10.04
CA ASP A 92 -17.58 -8.64 -9.74
C ASP A 92 -16.77 -8.80 -8.45
N ALA A 93 -17.46 -9.00 -7.34
CA ALA A 93 -16.86 -9.15 -6.03
C ALA A 93 -16.03 -10.47 -5.86
N GLY A 94 -16.14 -11.41 -6.80
CA GLY A 94 -15.39 -12.66 -6.80
C GLY A 94 -13.99 -12.55 -7.41
N ASN A 95 -13.68 -11.42 -8.04
CA ASN A 95 -12.43 -11.19 -8.75
C ASN A 95 -11.68 -9.96 -8.25
N ILE A 96 -10.35 -9.98 -8.46
CA ILE A 96 -9.47 -8.84 -8.25
C ILE A 96 -8.69 -8.53 -9.53
N GLU A 97 -8.36 -7.27 -9.71
CA GLU A 97 -7.52 -6.81 -10.81
C GLU A 97 -6.16 -6.35 -10.29
N VAL A 98 -5.11 -6.74 -11.00
CA VAL A 98 -3.74 -6.25 -10.79
C VAL A 98 -3.42 -5.24 -11.88
N TRP A 99 -3.04 -4.04 -11.50
CA TRP A 99 -2.71 -2.93 -12.38
C TRP A 99 -1.29 -2.45 -12.12
N ALA A 100 -0.56 -2.12 -13.19
CA ALA A 100 0.66 -1.36 -13.09
C ALA A 100 0.44 0.07 -13.62
N LEU A 101 1.04 1.02 -12.91
CA LEU A 101 0.90 2.46 -13.15
C LEU A 101 2.24 3.01 -13.60
N ASN A 102 2.24 3.83 -14.65
CA ASN A 102 3.41 4.54 -15.13
C ASN A 102 3.05 6.02 -15.33
N ASP A 103 3.54 6.88 -14.44
CA ASP A 103 3.38 8.34 -14.54
C ASP A 103 4.56 9.01 -15.26
N GLU A 104 5.62 8.23 -15.61
CA GLU A 104 6.76 8.74 -16.33
C GLU A 104 6.39 9.13 -17.78
N GLY A 105 7.17 10.05 -18.33
CA GLY A 105 7.03 10.47 -19.72
C GLY A 105 7.59 9.47 -20.75
N VAL A 106 8.17 8.37 -20.30
CA VAL A 106 8.79 7.31 -21.09
C VAL A 106 8.13 5.96 -20.86
N ALA A 107 8.27 5.05 -21.81
CA ALA A 107 7.85 3.67 -21.62
C ALA A 107 8.77 2.97 -20.58
N VAL A 108 8.20 2.09 -19.77
CA VAL A 108 8.90 1.37 -18.72
C VAL A 108 8.63 -0.12 -18.85
N ASP A 109 9.69 -0.90 -19.00
CA ASP A 109 9.59 -2.36 -18.86
C ASP A 109 9.77 -2.74 -17.40
N ALA A 110 8.79 -3.48 -16.88
CA ALA A 110 8.73 -3.88 -15.49
C ALA A 110 8.49 -5.39 -15.35
N ARG A 111 8.84 -5.89 -14.18
CA ARG A 111 8.45 -7.22 -13.70
C ARG A 111 7.65 -7.06 -12.43
N VAL A 112 6.45 -7.63 -12.42
CA VAL A 112 5.58 -7.63 -11.24
C VAL A 112 5.51 -9.03 -10.67
N ALA A 113 5.80 -9.19 -9.38
CA ALA A 113 5.55 -10.42 -8.65
C ALA A 113 4.38 -10.23 -7.69
N VAL A 114 3.40 -11.14 -7.77
CA VAL A 114 2.26 -11.22 -6.84
C VAL A 114 2.45 -12.47 -6.00
N ARG A 115 2.77 -12.31 -4.73
CA ARG A 115 3.02 -13.41 -3.80
C ARG A 115 1.85 -13.56 -2.84
N THR A 116 1.35 -14.77 -2.73
CA THR A 116 0.43 -15.14 -1.65
C THR A 116 1.24 -15.45 -0.41
N MET A 117 1.06 -14.66 0.63
CA MET A 117 1.78 -14.79 1.90
C MET A 117 0.82 -15.17 3.01
N ASP A 118 1.29 -15.90 4.00
CA ASP A 118 0.62 -15.96 5.30
C ASP A 118 1.17 -14.88 6.26
N PHE A 119 0.50 -14.74 7.41
CA PHE A 119 0.91 -13.76 8.42
C PHE A 119 2.09 -14.24 9.29
N GLN A 120 2.64 -15.43 9.04
CA GLN A 120 3.88 -15.94 9.63
C GLN A 120 5.09 -15.70 8.72
N GLY A 121 4.86 -15.14 7.51
CA GLY A 121 5.91 -14.79 6.56
C GLY A 121 6.22 -15.88 5.52
N ALA A 122 5.48 -16.99 5.51
CA ALA A 122 5.66 -18.01 4.48
C ALA A 122 5.05 -17.57 3.15
N CYS A 123 5.79 -17.77 2.06
CA CYS A 123 5.31 -17.58 0.70
C CYS A 123 4.63 -18.87 0.21
N LEU A 124 3.32 -18.81 0.00
CA LEU A 124 2.49 -19.94 -0.42
C LEU A 124 2.41 -20.11 -1.94
N GLY A 125 2.78 -19.08 -2.69
CA GLY A 125 2.79 -19.10 -4.14
C GLY A 125 3.17 -17.75 -4.74
N THR A 126 3.70 -17.77 -5.96
CA THR A 126 4.12 -16.58 -6.69
C THR A 126 3.59 -16.60 -8.10
N LEU A 127 3.10 -15.47 -8.58
CA LEU A 127 2.74 -15.21 -9.96
C LEU A 127 3.65 -14.10 -10.48
N GLU A 128 4.32 -14.37 -11.59
CA GLU A 128 5.20 -13.40 -12.26
C GLU A 128 4.49 -12.82 -13.49
N LEU A 129 4.46 -11.51 -13.59
CA LEU A 129 3.80 -10.78 -14.66
C LEU A 129 4.82 -9.83 -15.31
N PRO A 130 5.29 -10.12 -16.54
CA PRO A 130 6.03 -9.13 -17.30
C PRO A 130 5.08 -8.00 -17.72
N ALA A 131 5.55 -6.77 -17.69
CA ALA A 131 4.74 -5.59 -17.95
C ALA A 131 5.51 -4.58 -18.81
N ALA A 132 5.01 -4.32 -20.01
CA ALA A 132 5.42 -3.18 -20.83
C ALA A 132 4.43 -2.04 -20.58
N LEU A 133 4.89 -0.99 -19.92
CA LEU A 133 4.06 0.12 -19.45
C LEU A 133 4.26 1.34 -20.38
N PRO A 134 3.26 1.69 -21.19
CA PRO A 134 3.34 2.92 -21.99
C PRO A 134 3.51 4.16 -21.11
N PRO A 135 4.03 5.26 -21.65
CA PRO A 135 4.15 6.51 -20.92
C PRO A 135 2.77 7.00 -20.40
N ARG A 136 2.73 7.49 -19.17
CA ARG A 136 1.56 8.12 -18.55
C ARG A 136 0.31 7.24 -18.62
N SER A 137 0.45 5.96 -18.31
CA SER A 137 -0.58 4.95 -18.46
C SER A 137 -0.92 4.22 -17.16
N ALA A 138 -2.10 3.59 -17.17
CA ALA A 138 -2.47 2.54 -16.25
C ALA A 138 -2.77 1.27 -17.07
N THR A 139 -2.05 0.21 -16.80
CA THR A 139 -2.12 -1.04 -17.54
C THR A 139 -2.67 -2.15 -16.64
N ARG A 140 -3.81 -2.75 -17.01
CA ARG A 140 -4.34 -3.93 -16.32
C ARG A 140 -3.52 -5.15 -16.74
N LEU A 141 -2.78 -5.72 -15.80
CA LEU A 141 -1.91 -6.87 -16.06
C LEU A 141 -2.66 -8.19 -15.98
N ALA A 142 -3.57 -8.32 -15.03
CA ALA A 142 -4.31 -9.56 -14.82
C ALA A 142 -5.63 -9.33 -14.09
N VAL A 143 -6.52 -10.29 -14.23
CA VAL A 143 -7.72 -10.48 -13.42
C VAL A 143 -7.66 -11.87 -12.82
N TYR A 144 -7.85 -11.98 -11.52
CA TYR A 144 -7.80 -13.26 -10.81
C TYR A 144 -9.07 -13.49 -10.00
N ALA A 145 -9.63 -14.69 -10.11
CA ALA A 145 -10.64 -15.14 -9.17
C ALA A 145 -10.02 -15.26 -7.76
N LEU A 146 -10.75 -14.84 -6.74
CA LEU A 146 -10.30 -14.94 -5.35
C LEU A 146 -9.96 -16.36 -4.92
N ASP A 147 -10.67 -17.36 -5.48
CA ASP A 147 -10.43 -18.77 -5.19
C ASP A 147 -9.05 -19.28 -5.61
N ARG A 148 -8.39 -18.58 -6.54
CA ARG A 148 -6.99 -18.84 -6.89
C ARG A 148 -6.04 -18.73 -5.68
N PHE A 149 -6.39 -17.91 -4.72
CA PHE A 149 -5.59 -17.64 -3.52
C PHE A 149 -6.05 -18.46 -2.30
N GLY A 150 -6.92 -19.42 -2.52
CA GLY A 150 -7.49 -20.31 -1.51
C GLY A 150 -8.98 -20.07 -1.25
N THR A 151 -9.57 -20.98 -0.48
CA THR A 151 -10.94 -20.85 -0.01
C THR A 151 -11.12 -19.59 0.84
N GLU A 152 -12.36 -19.14 1.03
CA GLU A 152 -12.66 -17.97 1.87
C GLU A 152 -12.08 -18.12 3.29
N LYS A 153 -12.16 -19.32 3.86
CA LYS A 153 -11.58 -19.62 5.18
C LYS A 153 -10.06 -19.49 5.21
N GLU A 154 -9.38 -19.97 4.17
CA GLU A 154 -7.91 -19.89 4.09
C GLU A 154 -7.44 -18.46 3.85
N ARG A 155 -8.19 -17.66 3.08
CA ARG A 155 -7.86 -16.25 2.82
C ARG A 155 -7.91 -15.37 4.07
N VAL A 156 -8.56 -15.79 5.16
CA VAL A 156 -8.46 -15.08 6.46
C VAL A 156 -7.01 -15.02 6.95
N GLY A 157 -6.23 -16.10 6.74
CA GLY A 157 -4.83 -16.19 7.13
C GLY A 157 -3.83 -15.77 6.07
N ARG A 158 -4.27 -15.15 4.97
CA ARG A 158 -3.41 -14.82 3.81
C ARG A 158 -3.55 -13.36 3.39
N PHE A 159 -2.55 -12.87 2.68
CA PHE A 159 -2.58 -11.58 1.99
C PHE A 159 -1.73 -11.65 0.72
N LEU A 160 -1.84 -10.65 -0.16
CA LEU A 160 -0.98 -10.51 -1.32
C LEU A 160 0.12 -9.48 -1.01
N SER A 161 1.36 -9.89 -1.25
CA SER A 161 2.51 -9.02 -1.33
C SER A 161 2.86 -8.81 -2.80
N LEU A 162 2.86 -7.56 -3.25
CA LEU A 162 3.15 -7.20 -4.62
C LEU A 162 4.48 -6.46 -4.67
N THR A 163 5.34 -6.83 -5.62
CA THR A 163 6.54 -6.06 -5.94
C THR A 163 6.56 -5.76 -7.43
N LEU A 164 7.01 -4.56 -7.77
CA LEU A 164 7.29 -4.16 -9.13
C LEU A 164 8.75 -3.72 -9.19
N ASP A 165 9.52 -4.36 -10.07
CA ASP A 165 10.91 -4.01 -10.36
C ASP A 165 11.01 -3.52 -11.80
N ALA A 166 11.64 -2.37 -11.98
CA ALA A 166 11.79 -1.70 -13.27
C ALA A 166 13.09 -0.91 -13.34
N ALA A 167 13.40 -0.40 -14.52
CA ALA A 167 14.42 0.64 -14.71
C ALA A 167 13.80 1.82 -15.46
N VAL A 168 13.92 3.01 -14.88
CA VAL A 168 13.51 4.28 -15.51
C VAL A 168 14.77 5.05 -15.86
N GLU A 169 14.99 5.28 -17.15
CA GLU A 169 16.22 5.93 -17.66
C GLU A 169 17.51 5.32 -17.09
N GLY A 170 17.54 3.99 -17.00
CA GLY A 170 18.68 3.23 -16.48
C GLY A 170 18.82 3.20 -14.96
N LYS A 171 17.94 3.88 -14.22
CA LYS A 171 17.91 3.86 -12.75
C LYS A 171 16.95 2.79 -12.26
N PRO A 172 17.38 1.90 -11.34
CA PRO A 172 16.49 0.90 -10.78
C PRO A 172 15.37 1.55 -9.95
N VAL A 173 14.16 1.07 -10.12
CA VAL A 173 12.97 1.45 -9.37
C VAL A 173 12.31 0.19 -8.85
N THR A 174 12.12 0.11 -7.53
CA THR A 174 11.35 -0.95 -6.91
C THR A 174 10.17 -0.34 -6.17
N PHE A 175 9.00 -0.92 -6.37
CA PHE A 175 7.79 -0.56 -5.64
C PHE A 175 7.24 -1.81 -4.95
N ALA A 176 6.82 -1.66 -3.69
CA ALA A 176 6.18 -2.71 -2.92
C ALA A 176 4.79 -2.27 -2.46
N ASN A 177 3.83 -3.16 -2.55
CA ASN A 177 2.47 -2.96 -2.09
C ASN A 177 1.92 -4.23 -1.44
N GLU A 178 0.85 -4.09 -0.70
CA GLU A 178 0.12 -5.18 -0.09
C GLU A 178 -1.39 -5.06 -0.35
N TRP A 179 -2.05 -6.19 -0.41
CA TRP A 179 -3.50 -6.25 -0.48
C TRP A 179 -4.05 -7.35 0.44
N LEU A 180 -4.94 -6.99 1.35
CA LEU A 180 -5.54 -7.89 2.32
C LEU A 180 -6.90 -8.36 1.81
N PHE A 181 -7.17 -9.66 1.94
CA PHE A 181 -8.47 -10.24 1.59
C PHE A 181 -9.57 -9.86 2.59
N ASN A 182 -9.19 -9.47 3.81
CA ASN A 182 -10.10 -9.20 4.91
C ASN A 182 -9.76 -7.89 5.61
N ALA A 183 -10.70 -7.37 6.38
CA ALA A 183 -10.43 -6.25 7.27
C ALA A 183 -9.35 -6.63 8.32
N TYR A 184 -8.53 -5.69 8.72
CA TYR A 184 -7.41 -5.92 9.67
C TYR A 184 -7.82 -6.64 10.95
N LYS A 185 -9.04 -6.37 11.48
CA LYS A 185 -9.57 -7.03 12.68
C LYS A 185 -9.77 -8.53 12.54
N ALA A 186 -9.95 -9.01 11.32
CA ALA A 186 -10.13 -10.42 11.02
C ALA A 186 -8.80 -11.13 10.70
N CYS A 187 -7.72 -10.38 10.45
CA CYS A 187 -6.41 -10.94 10.16
C CYS A 187 -5.77 -11.48 11.46
N PRO A 188 -5.10 -12.65 11.39
CA PRO A 188 -4.40 -13.24 12.53
C PRO A 188 -3.02 -12.57 12.71
N LEU A 189 -3.03 -11.25 12.98
CA LEU A 189 -1.81 -10.50 13.26
C LEU A 189 -1.24 -10.97 14.60
N ALA A 190 0.04 -11.36 14.58
CA ALA A 190 0.78 -11.67 15.80
C ALA A 190 1.33 -10.39 16.43
N ASP A 191 1.60 -10.44 17.73
CA ASP A 191 2.37 -9.39 18.38
C ASP A 191 3.81 -9.47 17.85
N ALA A 192 4.24 -8.37 17.23
CA ALA A 192 5.59 -8.27 16.71
C ALA A 192 6.51 -7.67 17.79
N ASP A 193 7.51 -8.44 18.28
CA ASP A 193 8.61 -7.89 19.09
C ASP A 193 9.62 -7.21 18.16
N VAL A 194 9.26 -6.03 17.67
CA VAL A 194 10.14 -5.25 16.80
C VAL A 194 11.17 -4.52 17.64
N ARG A 195 12.41 -4.95 17.54
CA ARG A 195 13.56 -4.25 18.13
C ARG A 195 14.23 -3.38 17.08
N TRP A 196 14.75 -2.26 17.50
CA TRP A 196 15.50 -1.39 16.62
C TRP A 196 16.75 -0.85 17.26
N THR A 197 17.77 -0.64 16.44
CA THR A 197 18.99 0.07 16.81
C THR A 197 19.26 1.16 15.79
N ALA A 198 19.81 2.28 16.24
CA ALA A 198 20.23 3.37 15.35
C ALA A 198 21.70 3.68 15.61
N ARG A 199 22.49 3.80 14.53
CA ARG A 199 23.92 4.17 14.58
C ARG A 199 24.13 5.34 13.63
N ASN A 200 24.92 6.32 14.10
CA ASN A 200 25.36 7.46 13.29
C ASN A 200 26.85 7.30 12.99
N ASP A 201 27.19 7.19 11.71
CA ASP A 201 28.55 7.19 11.22
C ASP A 201 28.74 8.40 10.29
N ASN A 202 29.47 9.41 10.77
CA ASN A 202 29.79 10.63 10.00
C ASN A 202 28.56 11.32 9.39
N GLY A 203 27.47 11.43 10.14
CA GLY A 203 26.21 12.07 9.69
C GLY A 203 25.27 11.15 8.92
N VAL A 204 25.66 9.90 8.65
CA VAL A 204 24.78 8.88 8.04
C VAL A 204 24.17 8.03 9.15
N TRP A 205 22.85 8.06 9.24
CA TRP A 205 22.09 7.24 10.17
C TRP A 205 21.75 5.89 9.54
N THR A 206 22.16 4.81 10.19
CA THR A 206 21.73 3.46 9.87
C THR A 206 20.77 2.98 10.95
N VAL A 207 19.56 2.59 10.55
CA VAL A 207 18.56 1.99 11.44
C VAL A 207 18.40 0.54 11.06
N SER A 208 18.63 -0.35 12.04
CA SER A 208 18.42 -1.79 11.89
C SER A 208 17.17 -2.20 12.66
N LEU A 209 16.30 -2.97 12.01
CA LEU A 209 15.10 -3.57 12.59
C LEU A 209 15.32 -5.08 12.70
N THR A 210 15.00 -5.67 13.86
CA THR A 210 15.08 -7.12 14.12
C THR A 210 13.84 -7.58 14.87
#